data_9e1f3ac9277c79b62b6cb683273b7ff1
#
_entry.id   9e1f3ac9277c79b62b6cb683273b7ff1
#
_cell.length_a   1.000
_cell.length_b   1.000
_cell.length_c   1.000
_cell.angle_alpha   90.00
_cell.angle_beta   90.00
_cell.angle_gamma   90.00
#
_symmetry.space_group_name_H-M   'P 1'
#
loop_
_entity.id
_entity.type
_entity.pdbx_description
1 polymer ?
#
loop_
_entity_poly.entity_id
_entity_poly.type
_entity_poly.pdbx_seq_one_letter_code
_entity_poly.pdbx_strand_id
1 'polypeptide(L)'
;MMKSVWVAAVLVGLANFAVAETAAVPVVEQAVQPAAPTGKGTVTNLPLPRFVSLKKGDVNVRRGPGLTHRIDWIFTRAGMPLKITAEYEHWRRVEDETGEGGWVQYAMLSGARSVLVETDMAEFHDTADAASDVAFQAERGVIGRLLECAVDWCRVAVDGNKGWVAKADLWGVTPDEVLQ
;
A
#
# COMPACT_ATOMS: atom_id res chain seq x y z
N MET A 1 -35.06 92.33 3.95
CA MET A 1 -36.17 91.50 4.29
C MET A 1 -35.88 90.10 3.79
N MET A 2 -35.29 89.23 4.60
CA MET A 2 -34.86 87.89 4.26
C MET A 2 -35.90 86.90 4.82
N LYS A 3 -36.44 86.04 3.96
CA LYS A 3 -37.29 84.95 4.34
C LYS A 3 -36.47 83.64 4.32
N SER A 4 -36.26 83.11 5.50
CA SER A 4 -35.59 81.83 5.67
C SER A 4 -36.56 80.68 5.31
N VAL A 5 -36.13 79.80 4.39
CA VAL A 5 -36.81 78.55 4.06
C VAL A 5 -36.08 77.42 4.74
N TRP A 6 -36.76 76.70 5.63
CA TRP A 6 -36.25 75.45 6.26
C TRP A 6 -36.54 74.28 5.34
N VAL A 7 -35.48 73.61 4.91
CA VAL A 7 -35.59 72.33 4.18
C VAL A 7 -35.37 71.20 5.20
N ALA A 8 -36.42 70.42 5.41
CA ALA A 8 -36.36 69.25 6.25
C ALA A 8 -35.66 68.09 5.46
N ALA A 9 -34.51 67.63 5.93
CA ALA A 9 -33.87 66.46 5.41
C ALA A 9 -34.47 65.19 6.01
N VAL A 10 -35.07 64.34 5.18
CA VAL A 10 -35.53 63.00 5.55
C VAL A 10 -34.34 62.05 5.43
N LEU A 11 -33.84 61.54 6.55
CA LEU A 11 -32.86 60.48 6.64
C LEU A 11 -33.56 59.14 6.43
N VAL A 12 -33.37 58.54 5.25
CA VAL A 12 -33.73 57.14 4.97
C VAL A 12 -32.62 56.25 5.50
N GLY A 13 -32.88 55.57 6.59
CA GLY A 13 -32.00 54.57 7.15
C GLY A 13 -31.95 53.31 6.25
N LEU A 14 -30.83 53.06 5.59
CA LEU A 14 -30.57 51.79 4.93
C LEU A 14 -30.16 50.77 5.98
N ALA A 15 -31.02 49.81 6.28
CA ALA A 15 -30.70 48.66 7.07
C ALA A 15 -29.82 47.69 6.22
N ASN A 16 -28.55 47.61 6.56
CA ASN A 16 -27.66 46.61 6.02
C ASN A 16 -27.98 45.23 6.65
N PHE A 17 -28.64 44.38 5.91
CA PHE A 17 -28.71 42.96 6.25
C PHE A 17 -27.36 42.30 5.95
N ALA A 18 -26.58 42.01 6.99
CA ALA A 18 -25.41 41.19 6.90
C ALA A 18 -25.86 39.75 6.62
N VAL A 19 -25.67 39.27 5.39
CA VAL A 19 -25.82 37.86 5.06
C VAL A 19 -24.59 37.14 5.62
N ALA A 20 -24.80 36.34 6.65
CA ALA A 20 -23.78 35.46 7.18
C ALA A 20 -23.49 34.35 6.14
N GLU A 21 -22.38 34.46 5.45
CA GLU A 21 -21.85 33.43 4.55
C GLU A 21 -21.37 32.25 5.41
N THR A 22 -22.20 31.21 5.45
CA THR A 22 -21.84 29.96 6.11
C THR A 22 -20.78 29.29 5.26
N ALA A 23 -19.52 29.41 5.69
CA ALA A 23 -18.41 28.66 5.07
C ALA A 23 -18.67 27.15 5.19
N ALA A 24 -18.99 26.52 4.07
CA ALA A 24 -19.06 25.07 3.97
C ALA A 24 -17.68 24.49 4.23
N VAL A 25 -17.52 23.82 5.36
CA VAL A 25 -16.31 23.02 5.66
C VAL A 25 -16.27 21.87 4.65
N PRO A 26 -15.20 21.71 3.87
CA PRO A 26 -15.11 20.56 2.98
C PRO A 26 -15.08 19.28 3.84
N VAL A 27 -16.14 18.48 3.73
CA VAL A 27 -16.13 17.11 4.24
C VAL A 27 -15.12 16.37 3.40
N VAL A 28 -13.93 16.15 3.95
CA VAL A 28 -12.96 15.21 3.38
C VAL A 28 -13.59 13.83 3.54
N GLU A 29 -14.22 13.34 2.50
CA GLU A 29 -14.66 11.97 2.39
C GLU A 29 -13.41 11.09 2.42
N GLN A 30 -13.05 10.66 3.62
CA GLN A 30 -12.04 9.62 3.79
C GLN A 30 -12.60 8.38 3.13
N ALA A 31 -12.03 8.03 1.98
CA ALA A 31 -12.29 6.74 1.38
C ALA A 31 -11.99 5.68 2.44
N VAL A 32 -13.05 5.06 2.97
CA VAL A 32 -12.95 3.91 3.87
C VAL A 32 -12.29 2.81 3.04
N GLN A 33 -10.99 2.67 3.17
CA GLN A 33 -10.30 1.49 2.66
C GLN A 33 -10.94 0.29 3.36
N PRO A 34 -11.50 -0.68 2.62
CA PRO A 34 -12.02 -1.87 3.25
C PRO A 34 -10.89 -2.53 4.04
N ALA A 35 -11.05 -2.59 5.36
CA ALA A 35 -10.13 -3.29 6.23
C ALA A 35 -9.90 -4.69 5.64
N ALA A 36 -8.64 -5.04 5.43
CA ALA A 36 -8.29 -6.38 4.95
C ALA A 36 -8.95 -7.40 5.87
N PRO A 37 -9.65 -8.42 5.34
CA PRO A 37 -10.32 -9.40 6.17
C PRO A 37 -9.27 -10.11 7.03
N THR A 38 -9.25 -9.79 8.31
CA THR A 38 -8.42 -10.49 9.29
C THR A 38 -9.09 -11.82 9.59
N GLY A 39 -8.53 -12.89 9.08
CA GLY A 39 -9.12 -14.21 9.23
C GLY A 39 -8.19 -15.31 8.77
N LYS A 40 -8.73 -16.52 8.65
CA LYS A 40 -8.02 -17.66 8.09
C LYS A 40 -8.54 -17.99 6.70
N GLY A 41 -7.64 -18.42 5.85
CA GLY A 41 -7.99 -18.88 4.51
C GLY A 41 -8.92 -20.07 4.54
N THR A 42 -9.94 -20.06 3.69
CA THR A 42 -10.99 -21.10 3.65
C THR A 42 -10.48 -22.45 3.14
N VAL A 43 -9.35 -22.47 2.48
CA VAL A 43 -8.75 -23.69 1.89
C VAL A 43 -7.55 -24.16 2.68
N THR A 44 -6.64 -23.27 3.04
CA THR A 44 -5.38 -23.62 3.70
C THR A 44 -5.42 -23.50 5.21
N ASN A 45 -6.42 -22.82 5.76
CA ASN A 45 -6.53 -22.44 7.17
C ASN A 45 -5.34 -21.58 7.68
N LEU A 46 -4.52 -21.04 6.76
CA LEU A 46 -3.44 -20.10 7.08
C LEU A 46 -3.98 -18.69 7.31
N PRO A 47 -3.27 -17.85 8.08
CA PRO A 47 -3.67 -16.45 8.27
C PRO A 47 -3.85 -15.69 6.96
N LEU A 48 -4.81 -14.78 6.94
CA LEU A 48 -5.04 -13.79 5.89
C LEU A 48 -5.11 -12.39 6.52
N PRO A 49 -4.52 -11.37 5.89
CA PRO A 49 -3.66 -11.46 4.70
C PRO A 49 -2.30 -12.11 5.02
N ARG A 50 -1.63 -12.65 4.01
CA ARG A 50 -0.25 -13.17 4.12
C ARG A 50 0.52 -12.95 2.84
N PHE A 51 1.85 -12.86 2.95
CA PHE A 51 2.73 -12.69 1.81
C PHE A 51 3.24 -14.01 1.24
N VAL A 52 3.39 -14.03 -0.06
CA VAL A 52 3.98 -15.11 -0.87
C VAL A 52 4.80 -14.47 -1.98
N SER A 53 5.50 -15.26 -2.78
CA SER A 53 6.14 -14.76 -3.99
C SER A 53 5.61 -15.42 -5.26
N LEU A 54 5.68 -14.70 -6.36
CA LEU A 54 5.38 -15.23 -7.68
C LEU A 54 6.47 -16.23 -8.09
N LYS A 55 6.09 -17.46 -8.43
CA LYS A 55 7.04 -18.54 -8.71
C LYS A 55 7.80 -18.34 -10.03
N LYS A 56 7.14 -17.70 -10.99
CA LYS A 56 7.69 -17.40 -12.33
C LYS A 56 7.04 -16.13 -12.88
N GLY A 57 7.60 -15.56 -13.95
CA GLY A 57 6.94 -14.49 -14.70
C GLY A 57 5.81 -15.00 -15.59
N ASP A 58 5.14 -14.06 -16.25
CA ASP A 58 4.05 -14.28 -17.22
C ASP A 58 2.86 -15.07 -16.62
N VAL A 59 2.41 -14.63 -15.45
CA VAL A 59 1.29 -15.22 -14.74
C VAL A 59 0.02 -14.41 -14.95
N ASN A 60 -0.99 -15.05 -15.53
CA ASN A 60 -2.31 -14.45 -15.75
C ASN A 60 -3.03 -14.15 -14.44
N VAL A 61 -3.45 -12.92 -14.29
CA VAL A 61 -4.29 -12.41 -13.20
C VAL A 61 -5.71 -12.23 -13.71
N ARG A 62 -6.65 -12.91 -13.10
CA ARG A 62 -8.02 -12.99 -13.56
C ARG A 62 -8.97 -12.23 -12.63
N ARG A 63 -10.09 -11.80 -13.19
CA ARG A 63 -11.16 -11.11 -12.46
C ARG A 63 -11.83 -12.00 -11.42
N GLY A 64 -11.83 -13.29 -11.61
CA GLY A 64 -12.48 -14.27 -10.74
C GLY A 64 -11.74 -15.60 -10.68
N PRO A 65 -12.10 -16.48 -9.71
CA PRO A 65 -11.44 -17.75 -9.44
C PRO A 65 -11.89 -18.83 -10.43
N GLY A 66 -11.39 -18.78 -11.67
CA GLY A 66 -11.68 -19.76 -12.70
C GLY A 66 -11.05 -19.42 -14.04
N LEU A 67 -10.81 -20.43 -14.87
CA LEU A 67 -10.19 -20.28 -16.19
C LEU A 67 -11.06 -19.51 -17.19
N THR A 68 -12.36 -19.49 -16.98
CA THR A 68 -13.34 -18.79 -17.84
C THR A 68 -13.41 -17.29 -17.56
N HIS A 69 -12.88 -16.85 -16.39
CA HIS A 69 -12.84 -15.43 -16.09
C HIS A 69 -11.79 -14.70 -16.92
N ARG A 70 -12.12 -13.49 -17.32
CA ARG A 70 -11.24 -12.60 -18.09
C ARG A 70 -9.91 -12.40 -17.39
N ILE A 71 -8.83 -12.39 -18.15
CA ILE A 71 -7.52 -11.94 -17.73
C ILE A 71 -7.53 -10.41 -17.77
N ASP A 72 -7.28 -9.78 -16.62
CA ASP A 72 -7.22 -8.33 -16.51
C ASP A 72 -5.78 -7.82 -16.73
N TRP A 73 -4.76 -8.57 -16.26
CA TRP A 73 -3.33 -8.31 -16.53
C TRP A 73 -2.45 -9.56 -16.39
N ILE A 74 -1.15 -9.35 -16.55
CA ILE A 74 -0.14 -10.40 -16.44
C ILE A 74 0.97 -9.89 -15.53
N PHE A 75 1.29 -10.63 -14.46
CA PHE A 75 2.47 -10.39 -13.68
C PHE A 75 3.69 -10.99 -14.38
N THR A 76 4.68 -10.16 -14.70
CA THR A 76 5.84 -10.54 -15.52
C THR A 76 7.10 -10.84 -14.71
N ARG A 77 7.16 -10.43 -13.44
CA ARG A 77 8.39 -10.51 -12.64
C ARG A 77 8.38 -11.73 -11.73
N ALA A 78 9.24 -12.72 -12.03
CA ALA A 78 9.48 -13.85 -11.12
C ALA A 78 10.00 -13.33 -9.76
N GLY A 79 9.59 -13.98 -8.67
CA GLY A 79 9.97 -13.57 -7.33
C GLY A 79 9.20 -12.37 -6.78
N MET A 80 8.36 -11.71 -7.55
CA MET A 80 7.55 -10.58 -7.09
C MET A 80 6.77 -10.95 -5.82
N PRO A 81 6.90 -10.20 -4.72
CA PRO A 81 6.07 -10.43 -3.54
C PRO A 81 4.61 -10.11 -3.87
N LEU A 82 3.69 -10.86 -3.27
CA LEU A 82 2.25 -10.70 -3.43
C LEU A 82 1.56 -10.95 -2.09
N LYS A 83 0.53 -10.17 -1.80
CA LYS A 83 -0.30 -10.32 -0.60
C LYS A 83 -1.55 -11.13 -0.95
N ILE A 84 -1.71 -12.33 -0.37
CA ILE A 84 -2.94 -13.12 -0.50
C ILE A 84 -3.99 -12.53 0.44
N THR A 85 -5.15 -12.17 -0.12
CA THR A 85 -6.29 -11.60 0.61
C THR A 85 -7.49 -12.52 0.69
N ALA A 86 -7.62 -13.51 -0.23
CA ALA A 86 -8.68 -14.51 -0.19
C ALA A 86 -8.25 -15.83 -0.86
N GLU A 87 -8.97 -16.88 -0.55
CA GLU A 87 -8.80 -18.22 -1.11
C GLU A 87 -10.10 -18.78 -1.64
N TYR A 88 -10.02 -19.47 -2.76
CA TYR A 88 -11.12 -20.25 -3.31
C TYR A 88 -10.56 -21.45 -4.07
N GLU A 89 -10.80 -22.68 -3.62
CA GLU A 89 -10.26 -23.90 -4.23
C GLU A 89 -8.77 -23.79 -4.60
N HIS A 90 -8.44 -23.85 -5.90
CA HIS A 90 -7.09 -23.74 -6.44
C HIS A 90 -6.67 -22.30 -6.75
N TRP A 91 -7.45 -21.29 -6.34
CA TRP A 91 -7.23 -19.90 -6.64
C TRP A 91 -6.90 -19.11 -5.38
N ARG A 92 -6.06 -18.10 -5.56
CA ARG A 92 -5.73 -17.11 -4.52
C ARG A 92 -5.99 -15.73 -5.07
N ARG A 93 -6.72 -14.92 -4.33
CA ARG A 93 -6.81 -13.50 -4.63
C ARG A 93 -5.55 -12.86 -4.09
N VAL A 94 -4.82 -12.19 -4.97
CA VAL A 94 -3.55 -11.54 -4.64
C VAL A 94 -3.62 -10.06 -4.96
N GLU A 95 -2.81 -9.28 -4.25
CA GLU A 95 -2.60 -7.86 -4.46
C GLU A 95 -1.10 -7.58 -4.45
N ASP A 96 -0.65 -6.64 -5.30
CA ASP A 96 0.71 -6.13 -5.32
C ASP A 96 0.87 -4.91 -4.37
N GLU A 97 2.01 -4.21 -4.45
CA GLU A 97 2.33 -3.04 -3.62
C GLU A 97 1.40 -1.85 -3.89
N THR A 98 0.80 -1.78 -5.07
CA THR A 98 -0.14 -0.71 -5.43
C THR A 98 -1.58 -1.02 -5.02
N GLY A 99 -1.84 -2.24 -4.54
CA GLY A 99 -3.17 -2.76 -4.26
C GLY A 99 -3.88 -3.34 -5.48
N GLU A 100 -3.23 -3.33 -6.63
CA GLU A 100 -3.75 -3.96 -7.85
C GLU A 100 -3.59 -5.47 -7.78
N GLY A 101 -4.55 -6.20 -8.32
CA GLY A 101 -4.51 -7.66 -8.20
C GLY A 101 -5.73 -8.37 -8.77
N GLY A 102 -5.89 -9.60 -8.37
CA GLY A 102 -6.95 -10.47 -8.82
C GLY A 102 -6.68 -11.92 -8.46
N TRP A 103 -7.24 -12.85 -9.23
CA TRP A 103 -7.15 -14.26 -8.95
C TRP A 103 -6.05 -14.95 -9.75
N VAL A 104 -5.17 -15.65 -9.04
CA VAL A 104 -4.04 -16.40 -9.58
C VAL A 104 -4.14 -17.84 -9.09
N GLN A 105 -3.77 -18.82 -9.93
CA GLN A 105 -3.68 -20.21 -9.49
C GLN A 105 -2.58 -20.39 -8.43
N TYR A 106 -2.87 -21.13 -7.36
CA TYR A 106 -1.90 -21.36 -6.28
C TYR A 106 -0.58 -21.96 -6.75
N ALA A 107 -0.60 -22.78 -7.82
CA ALA A 107 0.59 -23.40 -8.39
C ALA A 107 1.59 -22.38 -8.96
N MET A 108 1.16 -21.16 -9.24
CA MET A 108 2.00 -20.05 -9.70
C MET A 108 2.66 -19.29 -8.55
N LEU A 109 2.29 -19.60 -7.31
CA LEU A 109 2.78 -18.96 -6.10
C LEU A 109 3.79 -19.86 -5.37
N SER A 110 4.70 -19.25 -4.65
CA SER A 110 5.71 -19.90 -3.82
C SER A 110 5.61 -19.40 -2.39
N GLY A 111 5.81 -20.31 -1.43
CA GLY A 111 5.95 -19.95 -0.02
C GLY A 111 7.30 -19.32 0.33
N ALA A 112 8.27 -19.35 -0.59
CA ALA A 112 9.52 -18.62 -0.41
C ALA A 112 9.20 -17.12 -0.34
N ARG A 113 9.73 -16.44 0.68
CA ARG A 113 9.41 -15.04 0.94
C ARG A 113 10.35 -14.14 0.16
N SER A 114 9.78 -13.13 -0.42
CA SER A 114 10.49 -12.04 -1.09
C SER A 114 9.92 -10.70 -0.63
N VAL A 115 10.67 -9.65 -0.87
CA VAL A 115 10.32 -8.27 -0.57
C VAL A 115 10.61 -7.39 -1.77
N LEU A 116 9.93 -6.27 -1.84
CA LEU A 116 10.17 -5.20 -2.81
C LEU A 116 10.72 -3.99 -2.05
N VAL A 117 11.76 -3.38 -2.57
CA VAL A 117 12.31 -2.12 -2.05
C VAL A 117 11.38 -0.98 -2.43
N GLU A 118 10.86 -0.24 -1.43
CA GLU A 118 9.94 0.88 -1.64
C GLU A 118 10.63 2.24 -1.63
N THR A 119 11.74 2.36 -0.92
CA THR A 119 12.55 3.58 -0.84
C THR A 119 13.59 3.59 -1.95
N ASP A 120 13.80 4.75 -2.60
CA ASP A 120 14.86 4.88 -3.58
C ASP A 120 16.23 4.88 -2.89
N MET A 121 17.18 4.11 -3.44
CA MET A 121 18.51 3.94 -2.86
C MET A 121 18.49 3.50 -1.39
N ALA A 122 17.61 2.54 -1.05
CA ALA A 122 17.54 1.97 0.28
C ALA A 122 18.89 1.39 0.71
N GLU A 123 19.33 1.70 1.92
CA GLU A 123 20.61 1.27 2.48
C GLU A 123 20.49 -0.12 3.12
N PHE A 124 21.37 -1.01 2.69
CA PHE A 124 21.51 -2.35 3.26
C PHE A 124 22.78 -2.41 4.10
N HIS A 125 22.60 -2.62 5.39
CA HIS A 125 23.66 -2.55 6.41
C HIS A 125 24.23 -3.93 6.74
N ASP A 126 25.45 -3.95 7.30
CA ASP A 126 26.08 -5.20 7.73
C ASP A 126 25.38 -5.83 8.93
N THR A 127 24.80 -5.01 9.81
CA THR A 127 24.02 -5.44 10.98
C THR A 127 22.66 -4.74 11.01
N ALA A 128 21.75 -5.19 11.88
CA ALA A 128 20.43 -4.59 12.10
C ALA A 128 20.51 -3.28 12.92
N ASP A 129 21.34 -2.35 12.47
CA ASP A 129 21.62 -1.08 13.11
C ASP A 129 21.96 -0.03 12.03
N ALA A 130 21.27 1.11 12.05
CA ALA A 130 21.49 2.22 11.12
C ALA A 130 22.88 2.89 11.29
N ALA A 131 23.55 2.68 12.40
CA ALA A 131 24.91 3.19 12.64
C ALA A 131 26.01 2.24 12.11
N SER A 132 25.64 1.03 11.64
CA SER A 132 26.61 0.11 11.05
C SER A 132 26.92 0.47 9.60
N ASP A 133 28.02 -0.09 9.08
CA ASP A 133 28.45 0.18 7.72
C ASP A 133 27.38 -0.25 6.68
N VAL A 134 27.27 0.53 5.63
CA VAL A 134 26.40 0.23 4.48
C VAL A 134 27.11 -0.76 3.57
N ALA A 135 26.58 -1.97 3.49
CA ALA A 135 27.12 -3.03 2.64
C ALA A 135 26.86 -2.76 1.15
N PHE A 136 25.65 -2.32 0.82
CA PHE A 136 25.24 -1.91 -0.53
C PHE A 136 23.93 -1.09 -0.48
N GLN A 137 23.56 -0.52 -1.62
CA GLN A 137 22.28 0.18 -1.79
C GLN A 137 21.47 -0.47 -2.91
N ALA A 138 20.14 -0.36 -2.84
CA ALA A 138 19.25 -0.85 -3.88
C ALA A 138 18.19 0.19 -4.25
N GLU A 139 17.89 0.28 -5.53
CA GLU A 139 16.87 1.18 -6.08
C GLU A 139 15.47 0.69 -5.72
N ARG A 140 14.51 1.61 -5.73
CA ARG A 140 13.09 1.29 -5.65
C ARG A 140 12.70 0.25 -6.70
N GLY A 141 11.87 -0.72 -6.28
CA GLY A 141 11.36 -1.77 -7.16
C GLY A 141 12.29 -2.97 -7.31
N VAL A 142 13.46 -2.97 -6.67
CA VAL A 142 14.32 -4.15 -6.61
C VAL A 142 13.65 -5.23 -5.75
N ILE A 143 13.65 -6.46 -6.24
CA ILE A 143 13.13 -7.63 -5.52
C ILE A 143 14.28 -8.35 -4.83
N GLY A 144 14.16 -8.52 -3.51
CA GLY A 144 15.09 -9.28 -2.71
C GLY A 144 14.45 -10.53 -2.11
N ARG A 145 15.26 -11.56 -1.87
CA ARG A 145 14.83 -12.73 -1.11
C ARG A 145 14.92 -12.44 0.38
N LEU A 146 13.80 -12.55 1.09
CA LEU A 146 13.76 -12.42 2.53
C LEU A 146 14.43 -13.62 3.20
N LEU A 147 15.35 -13.36 4.11
CA LEU A 147 16.09 -14.39 4.85
C LEU A 147 15.62 -14.49 6.29
N GLU A 148 15.60 -13.36 7.00
CA GLU A 148 15.18 -13.26 8.39
C GLU A 148 14.63 -11.85 8.68
N CYS A 149 13.81 -11.70 9.73
CA CYS A 149 13.32 -10.41 10.21
C CYS A 149 13.40 -10.36 11.73
N ALA A 150 14.01 -9.29 12.23
CA ALA A 150 13.92 -8.83 13.62
C ALA A 150 12.74 -7.87 13.80
N VAL A 151 12.70 -7.12 14.89
CA VAL A 151 11.57 -6.20 15.18
C VAL A 151 11.44 -5.12 14.10
N ASP A 152 12.52 -4.39 13.80
CA ASP A 152 12.48 -3.24 12.88
C ASP A 152 13.27 -3.47 11.59
N TRP A 153 14.03 -4.56 11.50
CA TRP A 153 14.97 -4.84 10.43
C TRP A 153 14.72 -6.21 9.80
N CYS A 154 14.94 -6.33 8.50
CA CYS A 154 14.98 -7.60 7.82
C CYS A 154 16.31 -7.79 7.09
N ARG A 155 16.82 -9.01 7.11
CA ARG A 155 17.97 -9.42 6.31
C ARG A 155 17.47 -9.92 4.96
N VAL A 156 17.98 -9.33 3.90
CA VAL A 156 17.52 -9.58 2.55
C VAL A 156 18.72 -9.88 1.64
N ALA A 157 18.52 -10.79 0.70
CA ALA A 157 19.49 -11.07 -0.34
C ALA A 157 19.02 -10.49 -1.68
N VAL A 158 19.89 -9.67 -2.30
CA VAL A 158 19.70 -9.06 -3.61
C VAL A 158 20.91 -9.38 -4.46
N ASP A 159 20.72 -10.04 -5.60
CA ASP A 159 21.79 -10.39 -6.56
C ASP A 159 23.02 -11.03 -5.92
N GLY A 160 22.81 -11.87 -4.90
CA GLY A 160 23.87 -12.58 -4.19
C GLY A 160 24.45 -11.83 -2.98
N ASN A 161 24.28 -10.52 -2.89
CA ASN A 161 24.64 -9.72 -1.71
C ASN A 161 23.60 -9.88 -0.63
N LYS A 162 24.00 -9.72 0.63
CA LYS A 162 23.10 -9.82 1.78
C LYS A 162 23.35 -8.63 2.69
N GLY A 163 22.27 -8.03 3.19
CA GLY A 163 22.35 -6.92 4.13
C GLY A 163 21.07 -6.79 4.93
N TRP A 164 21.15 -6.02 5.99
CA TRP A 164 20.02 -5.63 6.83
C TRP A 164 19.43 -4.32 6.35
N VAL A 165 18.14 -4.27 6.17
CA VAL A 165 17.39 -3.09 5.73
C VAL A 165 16.21 -2.86 6.64
N ALA A 166 15.85 -1.61 6.88
CA ALA A 166 14.70 -1.27 7.71
C ALA A 166 13.40 -1.81 7.08
N LYS A 167 12.50 -2.35 7.88
CA LYS A 167 11.20 -2.83 7.40
C LYS A 167 10.37 -1.75 6.72
N ALA A 168 10.54 -0.49 7.17
CA ALA A 168 9.85 0.65 6.61
C ALA A 168 10.19 0.92 5.14
N ASP A 169 11.32 0.39 4.64
CA ASP A 169 11.77 0.51 3.26
C ASP A 169 11.34 -0.67 2.38
N LEU A 170 10.54 -1.60 2.94
CA LEU A 170 10.18 -2.86 2.30
C LEU A 170 8.67 -3.06 2.22
N TRP A 171 8.20 -3.48 1.06
CA TRP A 171 6.90 -4.13 0.92
C TRP A 171 7.07 -5.65 0.82
N GLY A 172 6.16 -6.40 1.43
CA GLY A 172 6.22 -7.86 1.46
C GLY A 172 6.44 -8.45 2.85
N VAL A 173 6.51 -7.60 3.89
CA VAL A 173 6.57 -7.96 5.31
C VAL A 173 5.53 -7.20 6.09
N THR A 174 5.10 -7.75 7.24
CA THR A 174 4.26 -6.98 8.20
C THR A 174 5.15 -6.30 9.26
N PRO A 175 4.70 -5.18 9.84
CA PRO A 175 5.51 -4.46 10.85
C PRO A 175 5.91 -5.31 12.04
N ASP A 176 5.03 -6.20 12.46
CA ASP A 176 5.18 -7.10 13.62
C ASP A 176 5.79 -8.46 13.26
N GLU A 177 6.12 -8.71 12.00
CA GLU A 177 6.64 -9.98 11.55
C GLU A 177 8.06 -10.23 12.08
N VAL A 178 8.25 -11.36 12.74
CA VAL A 178 9.57 -11.89 13.10
C VAL A 178 9.76 -13.22 12.39
N LEU A 179 10.86 -13.36 11.66
CA LEU A 179 11.21 -14.54 10.88
C LEU A 179 12.65 -14.95 11.20
N GLN A 180 12.84 -16.22 11.54
CA GLN A 180 14.15 -16.82 11.84
C GLN A 180 14.45 -17.93 10.84
#